data_a96390fc02f036ca0b4d25fefc2d8b85
#
_entry.id   a96390fc02f036ca0b4d25fefc2d8b85
#
_cell.length_a   1.000
_cell.length_b   1.000
_cell.length_c   1.000
_cell.angle_alpha   90.00
_cell.angle_beta   90.00
_cell.angle_gamma   90.00
#
_symmetry.space_group_name_H-M   'P 1'
#
loop_
_entity.id
_entity.type
_entity.pdbx_description
1 polymer ?
#
loop_
_entity_poly.entity_id
_entity_poly.type
_entity_poly.pdbx_seq_one_letter_code
_entity_poly.pdbx_strand_id
1 'polypeptide(L)'
;MDRFTRTADIIKAYYSYKQTADSATFVKKVCSFFDFIKDESLSDADLNLLLFLANEAGIPQYYDLLKSKFTNAEIGDESINSLTMSALFHDASLIRGDSKLHRYQKHVLDSFVATQRNRYVLTAPTSFGKTFLVYEIIQKMQYQNVLLIFPAISLLSENYARLCSWEAFSDYAIHSLSEEEFDITQKNIFIFTPERFLSFMDSHQHLHFNFAFIDEVYKIDNSFVIDQETSGENERDTAYRLALEFICNLTDNMLLAGPYM
;
A
#
# COMPACT_ATOMS: atom_id res chain seq x y z
N MET A 1 -11.46 22.20 24.49
CA MET A 1 -11.62 20.90 25.19
C MET A 1 -10.24 20.57 25.73
N ASP A 2 -10.13 20.29 27.02
CA ASP A 2 -8.83 20.07 27.65
C ASP A 2 -8.22 18.70 27.26
N ARG A 3 -6.94 18.54 27.51
CA ARG A 3 -6.17 17.34 27.16
C ARG A 3 -6.72 16.09 27.85
N PHE A 4 -7.09 16.19 29.14
CA PHE A 4 -7.64 15.07 29.91
C PHE A 4 -8.92 14.53 29.27
N THR A 5 -9.84 15.40 28.86
CA THR A 5 -11.09 15.03 28.21
C THR A 5 -10.81 14.34 26.86
N ARG A 6 -9.86 14.85 26.07
CA ARG A 6 -9.47 14.23 24.78
C ARG A 6 -8.86 12.84 24.98
N THR A 7 -7.99 12.68 25.98
CA THR A 7 -7.41 11.38 26.31
C THR A 7 -8.49 10.40 26.77
N ALA A 8 -9.43 10.82 27.62
CA ALA A 8 -10.56 9.97 28.01
C ALA A 8 -11.45 9.57 26.84
N ASP A 9 -11.69 10.47 25.88
CA ASP A 9 -12.51 10.18 24.71
C ASP A 9 -11.85 9.19 23.74
N ILE A 10 -10.52 9.25 23.56
CA ILE A 10 -9.84 8.27 22.71
C ILE A 10 -9.79 6.90 23.37
N ILE A 11 -9.67 6.80 24.69
CA ILE A 11 -9.75 5.53 25.42
C ILE A 11 -11.15 4.92 25.29
N LYS A 12 -12.22 5.72 25.42
CA LYS A 12 -13.60 5.27 25.18
C LYS A 12 -13.78 4.76 23.74
N ALA A 13 -13.18 5.47 22.78
CA ALA A 13 -13.24 5.06 21.37
C ALA A 13 -12.54 3.72 21.14
N TYR A 14 -11.40 3.47 21.82
CA TYR A 14 -10.71 2.20 21.78
C TYR A 14 -11.59 1.05 22.30
N TYR A 15 -12.24 1.20 23.45
CA TYR A 15 -13.13 0.18 23.99
C TYR A 15 -14.36 -0.05 23.10
N SER A 16 -14.93 1.01 22.51
CA SER A 16 -16.01 0.88 21.55
C SER A 16 -15.59 0.10 20.32
N TYR A 17 -14.40 0.39 19.77
CA TYR A 17 -13.81 -0.37 18.66
C TYR A 17 -13.65 -1.87 18.98
N LYS A 18 -13.16 -2.20 20.18
CA LYS A 18 -13.04 -3.62 20.60
C LYS A 18 -14.38 -4.35 20.69
N GLN A 19 -15.49 -3.63 20.93
CA GLN A 19 -16.84 -4.22 20.99
C GLN A 19 -17.53 -4.28 19.63
N THR A 20 -17.36 -3.24 18.79
CA THR A 20 -18.11 -3.09 17.54
C THR A 20 -17.34 -3.48 16.31
N ALA A 21 -16.01 -3.64 16.41
CA ALA A 21 -15.07 -3.82 15.29
C ALA A 21 -15.10 -2.70 14.22
N ASP A 22 -15.70 -1.53 14.54
CA ASP A 22 -15.69 -0.35 13.65
C ASP A 22 -14.31 0.31 13.63
N SER A 23 -13.44 -0.22 12.77
CA SER A 23 -12.08 0.26 12.60
C SER A 23 -12.01 1.64 11.96
N ALA A 24 -12.93 1.98 11.04
CA ALA A 24 -12.89 3.24 10.32
C ALA A 24 -13.12 4.44 11.25
N THR A 25 -14.12 4.36 12.12
CA THR A 25 -14.39 5.39 13.13
C THR A 25 -13.24 5.48 14.14
N PHE A 26 -12.66 4.35 14.55
CA PHE A 26 -11.54 4.34 15.49
C PHE A 26 -10.30 4.99 14.90
N VAL A 27 -9.88 4.61 13.69
CA VAL A 27 -8.73 5.22 12.98
C VAL A 27 -8.90 6.73 12.86
N LYS A 28 -10.09 7.20 12.43
CA LYS A 28 -10.37 8.64 12.32
C LYS A 28 -10.21 9.38 13.67
N LYS A 29 -10.65 8.78 14.76
CA LYS A 29 -10.48 9.37 16.11
C LYS A 29 -9.02 9.35 16.55
N VAL A 30 -8.27 8.30 16.26
CA VAL A 30 -6.83 8.24 16.54
C VAL A 30 -6.10 9.32 15.78
N CYS A 31 -6.31 9.47 14.46
CA CYS A 31 -5.71 10.55 13.67
C CYS A 31 -6.03 11.94 14.26
N SER A 32 -7.30 12.19 14.63
CA SER A 32 -7.71 13.46 15.25
C SER A 32 -7.06 13.70 16.62
N PHE A 33 -6.80 12.64 17.39
CA PHE A 33 -6.10 12.73 18.65
C PHE A 33 -4.60 13.05 18.46
N PHE A 34 -3.96 12.41 17.49
CA PHE A 34 -2.57 12.73 17.10
C PHE A 34 -2.43 14.18 16.64
N ASP A 35 -3.36 14.67 15.81
CA ASP A 35 -3.36 16.07 15.37
C ASP A 35 -3.51 17.06 16.52
N PHE A 36 -4.30 16.72 17.51
CA PHE A 36 -4.48 17.55 18.72
C PHE A 36 -3.22 17.57 19.59
N ILE A 37 -2.55 16.41 19.77
CA ILE A 37 -1.47 16.28 20.76
C ILE A 37 -0.08 16.61 20.20
N LYS A 38 0.08 16.67 18.87
CA LYS A 38 1.38 16.83 18.19
C LYS A 38 2.17 18.09 18.56
N ASP A 39 1.49 19.14 19.05
CA ASP A 39 2.09 20.42 19.42
C ASP A 39 2.17 20.61 20.95
N GLU A 40 1.74 19.59 21.71
CA GLU A 40 1.81 19.58 23.18
C GLU A 40 3.15 19.02 23.68
N SER A 41 3.50 19.29 24.94
CA SER A 41 4.60 18.59 25.60
C SER A 41 4.17 17.18 25.96
N LEU A 42 4.95 16.17 25.53
CA LEU A 42 4.64 14.76 25.73
C LEU A 42 5.59 14.14 26.77
N SER A 43 5.01 13.39 27.70
CA SER A 43 5.74 12.49 28.60
C SER A 43 5.95 11.11 27.93
N ASP A 44 6.81 10.29 28.51
CA ASP A 44 7.01 8.93 28.03
C ASP A 44 5.72 8.08 28.10
N ALA A 45 4.88 8.32 29.12
CA ALA A 45 3.57 7.70 29.22
C ALA A 45 2.65 8.07 28.05
N ASP A 46 2.69 9.34 27.60
CA ASP A 46 1.95 9.79 26.42
C ASP A 46 2.49 9.12 25.15
N LEU A 47 3.80 9.06 24.99
CA LEU A 47 4.44 8.41 23.84
C LEU A 47 4.06 6.93 23.74
N ASN A 48 3.99 6.22 24.86
CA ASN A 48 3.58 4.83 24.89
C ASN A 48 2.09 4.63 24.59
N LEU A 49 1.23 5.50 25.12
CA LEU A 49 -0.18 5.50 24.76
C LEU A 49 -0.37 5.74 23.25
N LEU A 50 0.37 6.71 22.70
CA LEU A 50 0.32 7.02 21.25
C LEU A 50 0.83 5.87 20.41
N LEU A 51 1.93 5.21 20.81
CA LEU A 51 2.43 4.01 20.14
C LEU A 51 1.40 2.88 20.16
N PHE A 52 0.78 2.63 21.32
CA PHE A 52 -0.28 1.63 21.45
C PHE A 52 -1.45 1.95 20.53
N LEU A 53 -1.97 3.18 20.54
CA LEU A 53 -3.08 3.62 19.71
C LEU A 53 -2.76 3.53 18.21
N ALA A 54 -1.54 3.93 17.81
CA ALA A 54 -1.10 3.85 16.43
C ALA A 54 -1.06 2.40 15.91
N ASN A 55 -0.57 1.47 16.73
CA ASN A 55 -0.51 0.05 16.38
C ASN A 55 -1.91 -0.57 16.32
N GLU A 56 -2.78 -0.29 17.31
CA GLU A 56 -4.16 -0.78 17.33
C GLU A 56 -5.00 -0.23 16.15
N ALA A 57 -4.76 1.00 15.76
CA ALA A 57 -5.39 1.63 14.60
C ALA A 57 -4.77 1.18 13.27
N GLY A 58 -3.63 0.47 13.28
CA GLY A 58 -2.92 0.05 12.08
C GLY A 58 -2.17 1.16 11.35
N ILE A 59 -1.76 2.21 12.06
CA ILE A 59 -1.04 3.38 11.53
C ILE A 59 0.25 3.67 12.31
N PRO A 60 1.16 2.70 12.53
CA PRO A 60 2.35 2.86 13.37
C PRO A 60 3.27 3.99 12.93
N GLN A 61 3.29 4.33 11.64
CA GLN A 61 4.08 5.41 11.07
C GLN A 61 3.71 6.80 11.63
N TYR A 62 2.50 7.00 12.10
CA TYR A 62 2.10 8.26 12.73
C TYR A 62 2.85 8.51 14.05
N TYR A 63 3.11 7.45 14.80
CA TYR A 63 3.93 7.53 16.01
C TYR A 63 5.38 7.93 15.68
N ASP A 64 5.96 7.39 14.62
CA ASP A 64 7.34 7.71 14.22
C ASP A 64 7.50 9.19 13.85
N LEU A 65 6.48 9.80 13.21
CA LEU A 65 6.48 11.22 12.90
C LEU A 65 6.49 12.09 14.17
N LEU A 66 5.80 11.67 15.22
CA LEU A 66 5.82 12.36 16.52
C LEU A 66 7.14 12.15 17.25
N LYS A 67 7.62 10.91 17.30
CA LYS A 67 8.87 10.54 17.98
C LYS A 67 10.07 11.31 17.44
N SER A 68 10.12 11.58 16.15
CA SER A 68 11.21 12.37 15.53
C SER A 68 11.27 13.83 16.04
N LYS A 69 10.17 14.36 16.58
CA LYS A 69 10.11 15.70 17.19
C LYS A 69 10.55 15.73 18.64
N PHE A 70 10.62 14.59 19.33
CA PHE A 70 10.86 14.48 20.77
C PHE A 70 12.09 13.61 21.06
N THR A 71 13.26 14.07 20.63
CA THR A 71 14.54 13.34 20.71
C THR A 71 15.09 13.16 22.14
N ASN A 72 14.48 13.75 23.17
CA ASN A 72 14.98 13.78 24.55
C ASN A 72 13.98 13.21 25.57
N ALA A 73 13.03 12.38 25.20
CA ALA A 73 12.16 11.74 26.19
C ALA A 73 13.00 10.76 27.04
N GLU A 74 13.19 11.07 28.32
CA GLU A 74 13.74 10.14 29.30
C GLU A 74 12.72 9.04 29.56
N ILE A 75 13.19 7.79 29.62
CA ILE A 75 12.32 6.62 29.91
C ILE A 75 11.85 6.73 31.35
N GLY A 76 10.56 6.99 31.55
CA GLY A 76 9.93 7.08 32.86
C GLY A 76 9.63 5.71 33.48
N ASP A 77 9.08 5.71 34.71
CA ASP A 77 8.70 4.53 35.51
C ASP A 77 7.52 3.74 34.89
N GLU A 78 7.74 3.15 33.70
CA GLU A 78 6.71 2.35 33.04
C GLU A 78 6.70 0.91 33.53
N SER A 79 5.51 0.31 33.60
CA SER A 79 5.42 -1.12 33.89
C SER A 79 6.07 -1.92 32.76
N ILE A 80 6.85 -2.94 33.11
CA ILE A 80 7.50 -3.84 32.14
C ILE A 80 6.50 -4.46 31.16
N ASN A 81 5.25 -4.64 31.59
CA ASN A 81 4.18 -5.13 30.75
C ASN A 81 3.76 -4.14 29.67
N SER A 82 3.68 -2.83 30.00
CA SER A 82 3.38 -1.77 29.03
C SER A 82 4.48 -1.64 27.97
N LEU A 83 5.73 -1.61 28.40
CA LEU A 83 6.90 -1.58 27.50
C LEU A 83 6.96 -2.84 26.61
N THR A 84 6.73 -4.02 27.18
CA THR A 84 6.74 -5.28 26.43
C THR A 84 5.63 -5.31 25.38
N MET A 85 4.41 -4.91 25.75
CA MET A 85 3.29 -4.85 24.80
C MET A 85 3.55 -3.84 23.69
N SER A 86 4.07 -2.66 24.03
CA SER A 86 4.44 -1.64 23.04
C SER A 86 5.53 -2.13 22.08
N ALA A 87 6.57 -2.80 22.59
CA ALA A 87 7.63 -3.39 21.78
C ALA A 87 7.09 -4.49 20.86
N LEU A 88 6.25 -5.41 21.37
CA LEU A 88 5.65 -6.48 20.56
C LEU A 88 4.75 -5.93 19.45
N PHE A 89 3.96 -4.89 19.72
CA PHE A 89 3.16 -4.23 18.68
C PHE A 89 4.02 -3.52 17.64
N HIS A 90 5.11 -2.89 18.07
CA HIS A 90 6.07 -2.28 17.17
C HIS A 90 6.72 -3.32 16.25
N ASP A 91 7.27 -4.39 16.84
CA ASP A 91 7.93 -5.47 16.10
C ASP A 91 6.97 -6.18 15.14
N ALA A 92 5.70 -6.37 15.55
CA ALA A 92 4.68 -6.94 14.68
C ALA A 92 4.37 -6.09 13.44
N SER A 93 4.73 -4.80 13.44
CA SER A 93 4.56 -3.89 12.31
C SER A 93 5.77 -3.88 11.38
N LEU A 94 6.94 -4.34 11.85
CA LEU A 94 8.16 -4.40 11.03
C LEU A 94 8.06 -5.51 9.99
N ILE A 95 8.58 -5.24 8.80
CA ILE A 95 8.70 -6.21 7.72
C ILE A 95 10.15 -6.58 7.51
N ARG A 96 11.00 -5.55 7.40
CA ARG A 96 12.42 -5.68 7.10
C ARG A 96 13.17 -4.45 7.59
N GLY A 97 14.16 -4.63 8.46
CA GLY A 97 14.87 -3.51 9.08
C GLY A 97 13.89 -2.53 9.74
N ASP A 98 13.93 -1.27 9.33
CA ASP A 98 13.05 -0.21 9.83
C ASP A 98 11.75 -0.03 9.02
N SER A 99 11.54 -0.84 7.97
CA SER A 99 10.32 -0.76 7.15
C SER A 99 9.12 -1.27 7.91
N LYS A 100 8.06 -0.46 7.96
CA LYS A 100 6.81 -0.77 8.68
C LYS A 100 5.63 -0.77 7.73
N LEU A 101 4.78 -1.79 7.90
CA LEU A 101 3.45 -1.84 7.30
C LEU A 101 2.40 -1.59 8.38
N HIS A 102 1.37 -0.85 8.04
CA HIS A 102 0.21 -0.83 8.92
C HIS A 102 -0.55 -2.17 8.83
N ARG A 103 -1.36 -2.45 9.86
CA ARG A 103 -2.07 -3.73 10.05
C ARG A 103 -2.73 -4.28 8.79
N TYR A 104 -3.43 -3.44 8.03
CA TYR A 104 -4.15 -3.87 6.84
C TYR A 104 -3.23 -4.18 5.66
N GLN A 105 -2.16 -3.39 5.47
CA GLN A 105 -1.14 -3.69 4.46
C GLN A 105 -0.46 -5.03 4.76
N LYS A 106 -0.12 -5.28 6.04
CA LYS A 106 0.47 -6.55 6.46
C LYS A 106 -0.48 -7.71 6.19
N HIS A 107 -1.77 -7.55 6.49
CA HIS A 107 -2.77 -8.58 6.20
C HIS A 107 -2.83 -8.91 4.69
N VAL A 108 -2.81 -7.90 3.82
CA VAL A 108 -2.77 -8.13 2.37
C VAL A 108 -1.46 -8.80 1.96
N LEU A 109 -0.31 -8.35 2.48
CA LEU A 109 0.98 -8.98 2.20
C LEU A 109 1.00 -10.46 2.63
N ASP A 110 0.46 -10.77 3.80
CA ASP A 110 0.41 -12.13 4.34
C ASP A 110 -0.54 -13.05 3.57
N SER A 111 -1.53 -12.50 2.87
CA SER A 111 -2.44 -13.24 1.99
C SER A 111 -1.74 -13.81 0.74
N PHE A 112 -0.59 -13.24 0.34
CA PHE A 112 0.19 -13.75 -0.77
C PHE A 112 1.05 -14.93 -0.32
N VAL A 113 0.74 -16.13 -0.82
CA VAL A 113 1.39 -17.39 -0.46
C VAL A 113 1.89 -18.09 -1.72
N ALA A 114 3.16 -18.54 -1.71
CA ALA A 114 3.81 -19.14 -2.87
C ALA A 114 3.17 -20.47 -3.35
N THR A 115 2.44 -21.15 -2.48
CA THR A 115 1.85 -22.47 -2.76
C THR A 115 0.47 -22.41 -3.42
N GLN A 116 -0.06 -21.22 -3.68
CA GLN A 116 -1.39 -21.03 -4.24
C GLN A 116 -1.41 -19.91 -5.29
N ARG A 117 -2.44 -19.90 -6.12
CA ARG A 117 -2.72 -18.82 -7.06
C ARG A 117 -3.34 -17.65 -6.30
N ASN A 118 -2.69 -16.48 -6.36
CA ASN A 118 -3.09 -15.29 -5.60
C ASN A 118 -3.75 -14.28 -6.54
N ARG A 119 -5.06 -14.12 -6.48
CA ARG A 119 -5.83 -13.12 -7.25
C ARG A 119 -6.73 -12.35 -6.32
N TYR A 120 -6.42 -11.06 -6.13
CA TYR A 120 -7.11 -10.21 -5.17
C TYR A 120 -7.52 -8.88 -5.79
N VAL A 121 -8.61 -8.32 -5.26
CA VAL A 121 -9.01 -6.93 -5.48
C VAL A 121 -8.82 -6.17 -4.18
N LEU A 122 -8.06 -5.07 -4.24
CA LEU A 122 -7.78 -4.20 -3.12
C LEU A 122 -8.52 -2.87 -3.29
N THR A 123 -9.57 -2.68 -2.51
CA THR A 123 -10.27 -1.40 -2.43
C THR A 123 -9.74 -0.61 -1.23
N ALA A 124 -9.04 0.49 -1.49
CA ALA A 124 -8.41 1.29 -0.45
C ALA A 124 -8.23 2.75 -0.90
N PRO A 125 -8.22 3.72 0.03
CA PRO A 125 -7.99 5.12 -0.32
C PRO A 125 -6.61 5.32 -0.96
N THR A 126 -6.43 6.45 -1.64
CA THR A 126 -5.15 6.79 -2.31
C THR A 126 -3.97 6.81 -1.33
N SER A 127 -4.20 7.26 -0.11
CA SER A 127 -3.19 7.31 0.98
C SER A 127 -2.85 5.96 1.61
N PHE A 128 -3.46 4.86 1.16
CA PHE A 128 -3.21 3.51 1.73
C PHE A 128 -1.79 3.00 1.50
N GLY A 129 -1.05 3.57 0.55
CA GLY A 129 0.29 3.08 0.17
C GLY A 129 0.24 1.81 -0.70
N LYS A 130 -0.74 1.70 -1.58
CA LYS A 130 -0.94 0.55 -2.49
C LYS A 130 0.32 0.18 -3.25
N THR A 131 1.00 1.16 -3.85
CA THR A 131 2.23 0.95 -4.64
C THR A 131 3.38 0.40 -3.79
N PHE A 132 3.56 0.93 -2.57
CA PHE A 132 4.56 0.41 -1.65
C PHE A 132 4.28 -1.06 -1.28
N LEU A 133 3.01 -1.38 -1.00
CA LEU A 133 2.59 -2.75 -0.72
C LEU A 133 2.87 -3.71 -1.90
N VAL A 134 2.66 -3.26 -3.13
CA VAL A 134 2.99 -4.05 -4.34
C VAL A 134 4.48 -4.38 -4.39
N TYR A 135 5.34 -3.43 -4.08
CA TYR A 135 6.79 -3.66 -4.03
C TYR A 135 7.17 -4.69 -2.96
N GLU A 136 6.56 -4.62 -1.78
CA GLU A 136 6.78 -5.62 -0.73
C GLU A 136 6.25 -7.02 -1.12
N ILE A 137 5.15 -7.10 -1.87
CA ILE A 137 4.65 -8.36 -2.43
C ILE A 137 5.67 -8.95 -3.42
N ILE A 138 6.21 -8.14 -4.35
CA ILE A 138 7.21 -8.59 -5.31
C ILE A 138 8.46 -9.08 -4.58
N GLN A 139 8.92 -8.34 -3.57
CA GLN A 139 10.09 -8.71 -2.76
C GLN A 139 9.86 -9.99 -1.94
N LYS A 140 8.66 -10.18 -1.38
CA LYS A 140 8.32 -11.40 -0.63
C LYS A 140 8.27 -12.62 -1.54
N MET A 141 7.62 -12.48 -2.70
CA MET A 141 7.29 -13.60 -3.58
C MET A 141 8.38 -13.90 -4.61
N GLN A 142 9.32 -12.97 -4.84
CA GLN A 142 10.44 -13.13 -5.78
C GLN A 142 10.02 -13.55 -7.19
N TYR A 143 8.95 -12.95 -7.70
CA TYR A 143 8.44 -13.24 -9.05
C TYR A 143 9.48 -12.93 -10.13
N GLN A 144 9.55 -13.76 -11.17
CA GLN A 144 10.50 -13.58 -12.26
C GLN A 144 10.04 -12.52 -13.27
N ASN A 145 8.82 -12.61 -13.77
CA ASN A 145 8.25 -11.65 -14.70
C ASN A 145 7.06 -10.95 -14.06
N VAL A 146 7.20 -9.66 -13.81
CA VAL A 146 6.23 -8.81 -13.14
C VAL A 146 5.69 -7.78 -14.11
N LEU A 147 4.38 -7.58 -14.13
CA LEU A 147 3.71 -6.53 -14.90
C LEU A 147 3.06 -5.51 -13.97
N LEU A 148 3.36 -4.23 -14.16
CA LEU A 148 2.77 -3.12 -13.41
C LEU A 148 2.06 -2.17 -14.38
N ILE A 149 0.75 -2.01 -14.22
CA ILE A 149 -0.07 -1.12 -15.06
C ILE A 149 -0.50 0.10 -14.24
N PHE A 150 -0.13 1.27 -14.74
CA PHE A 150 -0.49 2.57 -14.15
C PHE A 150 -1.35 3.41 -15.11
N PRO A 151 -2.30 4.21 -14.59
CA PRO A 151 -3.27 4.95 -15.39
C PRO A 151 -2.69 6.11 -16.18
N ALA A 152 -1.51 6.60 -15.82
CA ALA A 152 -0.91 7.79 -16.40
C ALA A 152 0.60 7.67 -16.51
N ILE A 153 1.15 8.33 -17.52
CA ILE A 153 2.60 8.39 -17.77
C ILE A 153 3.36 9.03 -16.59
N SER A 154 2.76 10.00 -15.90
CA SER A 154 3.36 10.61 -14.71
C SER A 154 3.58 9.61 -13.58
N LEU A 155 2.56 8.80 -13.27
CA LEU A 155 2.65 7.73 -12.27
C LEU A 155 3.61 6.62 -12.70
N LEU A 156 3.59 6.25 -13.99
CA LEU A 156 4.55 5.32 -14.56
C LEU A 156 5.98 5.81 -14.34
N SER A 157 6.27 7.07 -14.71
CA SER A 157 7.61 7.63 -14.60
C SER A 157 8.10 7.74 -13.15
N GLU A 158 7.22 8.13 -12.23
CA GLU A 158 7.54 8.17 -10.79
C GLU A 158 7.92 6.77 -10.27
N ASN A 159 7.11 5.78 -10.60
CA ASN A 159 7.33 4.40 -10.15
C ASN A 159 8.56 3.76 -10.83
N TYR A 160 8.80 4.05 -12.10
CA TYR A 160 10.01 3.64 -12.81
C TYR A 160 11.27 4.18 -12.12
N ALA A 161 11.33 5.49 -11.85
CA ALA A 161 12.46 6.12 -11.18
C ALA A 161 12.68 5.53 -9.77
N ARG A 162 11.61 5.27 -9.03
CA ARG A 162 11.67 4.65 -7.71
C ARG A 162 12.22 3.23 -7.76
N LEU A 163 11.75 2.39 -8.68
CA LEU A 163 12.23 1.02 -8.85
C LEU A 163 13.72 1.00 -9.23
N CYS A 164 14.15 1.86 -10.17
CA CYS A 164 15.56 1.96 -10.57
C CYS A 164 16.48 2.44 -9.44
N SER A 165 15.99 3.26 -8.50
CA SER A 165 16.77 3.80 -7.39
C SER A 165 16.79 2.91 -6.15
N TRP A 166 15.90 1.94 -6.06
CA TRP A 166 15.77 1.12 -4.86
C TRP A 166 16.61 -0.14 -4.95
N GLU A 167 17.63 -0.25 -4.09
CA GLU A 167 18.58 -1.37 -4.05
C GLU A 167 17.90 -2.76 -3.98
N ALA A 168 16.72 -2.83 -3.35
CA ALA A 168 15.94 -4.07 -3.25
C ALA A 168 15.48 -4.64 -4.61
N PHE A 169 15.55 -3.86 -5.69
CA PHE A 169 15.21 -4.29 -7.05
C PHE A 169 16.41 -4.32 -7.99
N SER A 170 17.64 -4.26 -7.47
CA SER A 170 18.88 -4.27 -8.27
C SER A 170 19.08 -5.54 -9.09
N ASP A 171 18.39 -6.63 -8.74
CA ASP A 171 18.39 -7.91 -9.47
C ASP A 171 17.31 -8.01 -10.55
N TYR A 172 16.49 -6.95 -10.72
CA TYR A 172 15.47 -6.86 -11.76
C TYR A 172 15.90 -5.93 -12.91
N ALA A 173 15.69 -6.37 -14.14
CA ALA A 173 15.68 -5.49 -15.31
C ALA A 173 14.30 -4.78 -15.37
N ILE A 174 14.30 -3.44 -15.50
CA ILE A 174 13.07 -2.64 -15.45
C ILE A 174 12.80 -2.05 -16.83
N HIS A 175 11.68 -2.40 -17.43
CA HIS A 175 11.29 -2.08 -18.80
C HIS A 175 10.08 -1.14 -18.82
N SER A 176 10.16 -0.03 -19.56
CA SER A 176 9.07 0.95 -19.67
C SER A 176 8.68 1.28 -21.11
N LEU A 177 9.39 0.75 -22.09
CA LEU A 177 9.11 0.93 -23.51
C LEU A 177 8.59 -0.35 -24.13
N SER A 178 7.63 -0.24 -25.05
CA SER A 178 7.01 -1.41 -25.71
C SER A 178 7.93 -2.16 -26.69
N GLU A 179 8.97 -1.50 -27.17
CA GLU A 179 9.91 -2.03 -28.18
C GLU A 179 11.26 -2.45 -27.56
N GLU A 180 11.36 -2.49 -26.23
CA GLU A 180 12.59 -2.79 -25.50
C GLU A 180 12.86 -4.30 -25.55
N GLU A 181 14.09 -4.69 -25.93
CA GLU A 181 14.54 -6.09 -25.87
C GLU A 181 14.81 -6.50 -24.42
N PHE A 182 14.44 -7.70 -24.04
CA PHE A 182 14.65 -8.23 -22.70
C PHE A 182 15.04 -9.71 -22.72
N ASP A 183 15.72 -10.15 -21.67
CA ASP A 183 16.08 -11.54 -21.45
C ASP A 183 15.07 -12.18 -20.48
N ILE A 184 14.29 -13.14 -20.97
CA ILE A 184 13.28 -13.87 -20.18
C ILE A 184 13.88 -14.73 -19.06
N THR A 185 15.19 -15.02 -19.11
CA THR A 185 15.89 -15.81 -18.08
C THR A 185 16.23 -14.96 -16.85
N GLN A 186 16.21 -13.65 -16.98
CA GLN A 186 16.41 -12.71 -15.89
C GLN A 186 15.10 -12.36 -15.18
N LYS A 187 15.21 -11.72 -14.02
CA LYS A 187 14.04 -11.14 -13.38
C LYS A 187 13.69 -9.83 -14.06
N ASN A 188 12.45 -9.68 -14.49
CA ASN A 188 11.97 -8.53 -15.24
C ASN A 188 10.77 -7.86 -14.55
N ILE A 189 10.75 -6.54 -14.54
CA ILE A 189 9.60 -5.72 -14.18
C ILE A 189 9.22 -4.88 -15.41
N PHE A 190 8.06 -5.15 -15.96
CA PHE A 190 7.45 -4.38 -17.05
C PHE A 190 6.49 -3.36 -16.45
N ILE A 191 6.71 -2.08 -16.73
CA ILE A 191 5.90 -0.99 -16.21
C ILE A 191 5.31 -0.17 -17.35
N PHE A 192 3.98 -0.24 -17.52
CA PHE A 192 3.28 0.32 -18.67
C PHE A 192 2.03 1.11 -18.29
N THR A 193 1.54 1.93 -19.22
CA THR A 193 0.12 2.30 -19.29
C THR A 193 -0.65 1.21 -20.03
N PRO A 194 -1.99 1.16 -19.93
CA PRO A 194 -2.78 0.16 -20.67
C PRO A 194 -2.48 0.14 -22.16
N GLU A 195 -2.35 1.31 -22.78
CA GLU A 195 -2.08 1.46 -24.21
C GLU A 195 -0.69 0.93 -24.59
N ARG A 196 0.33 1.24 -23.77
CA ARG A 196 1.70 0.72 -23.99
C ARG A 196 1.76 -0.78 -23.82
N PHE A 197 1.02 -1.32 -22.84
CA PHE A 197 0.93 -2.76 -22.64
C PHE A 197 0.31 -3.46 -23.86
N LEU A 198 -0.77 -2.92 -24.41
CA LEU A 198 -1.37 -3.48 -25.62
C LEU A 198 -0.40 -3.48 -26.80
N SER A 199 0.30 -2.35 -27.03
CA SER A 199 1.36 -2.26 -28.05
C SER A 199 2.49 -3.26 -27.83
N PHE A 200 2.91 -3.46 -26.58
CA PHE A 200 3.91 -4.47 -26.22
C PHE A 200 3.43 -5.89 -26.54
N MET A 201 2.15 -6.19 -26.27
CA MET A 201 1.55 -7.50 -26.55
C MET A 201 1.44 -7.83 -28.05
N ASP A 202 1.40 -6.84 -28.93
CA ASP A 202 1.41 -7.08 -30.38
C ASP A 202 2.65 -7.87 -30.81
N SER A 203 3.78 -7.67 -30.17
CA SER A 203 5.05 -8.35 -30.45
C SER A 203 5.34 -9.54 -29.50
N HIS A 204 4.66 -9.62 -28.34
CA HIS A 204 4.99 -10.55 -27.26
C HIS A 204 3.78 -11.35 -26.77
N GLN A 205 2.91 -11.82 -27.67
CA GLN A 205 1.61 -12.44 -27.38
C GLN A 205 1.66 -13.67 -26.46
N HIS A 206 2.82 -14.34 -26.36
CA HIS A 206 3.00 -15.56 -25.57
C HIS A 206 3.77 -15.32 -24.25
N LEU A 207 4.11 -14.07 -23.94
CA LEU A 207 4.81 -13.77 -22.68
C LEU A 207 3.87 -13.99 -21.51
N HIS A 208 4.30 -14.84 -20.58
CA HIS A 208 3.58 -15.14 -19.35
C HIS A 208 4.17 -14.33 -18.18
N PHE A 209 3.31 -13.72 -17.38
CA PHE A 209 3.70 -12.98 -16.19
C PHE A 209 3.38 -13.79 -14.93
N ASN A 210 4.33 -13.83 -13.99
CA ASN A 210 4.10 -14.50 -12.71
C ASN A 210 3.21 -13.66 -11.79
N PHE A 211 3.24 -12.32 -11.94
CA PHE A 211 2.42 -11.40 -11.18
C PHE A 211 2.07 -10.17 -12.02
N ALA A 212 0.83 -9.69 -11.88
CA ALA A 212 0.39 -8.43 -12.43
C ALA A 212 -0.27 -7.54 -11.37
N PHE A 213 0.03 -6.26 -11.41
CA PHE A 213 -0.64 -5.21 -10.67
C PHE A 213 -1.31 -4.25 -11.63
N ILE A 214 -2.57 -3.91 -11.37
CA ILE A 214 -3.32 -2.89 -12.12
C ILE A 214 -3.85 -1.87 -11.13
N ASP A 215 -3.40 -0.63 -11.26
CA ASP A 215 -3.91 0.49 -10.45
C ASP A 215 -5.14 1.12 -11.11
N GLU A 216 -6.00 1.73 -10.29
CA GLU A 216 -7.24 2.41 -10.70
C GLU A 216 -8.17 1.55 -11.56
N VAL A 217 -8.34 0.28 -11.19
CA VAL A 217 -9.15 -0.70 -11.94
C VAL A 217 -10.61 -0.26 -12.17
N TYR A 218 -11.14 0.66 -11.36
CA TYR A 218 -12.49 1.22 -11.55
C TYR A 218 -12.69 1.93 -12.88
N LYS A 219 -11.63 2.34 -13.56
CA LYS A 219 -11.69 2.93 -14.92
C LYS A 219 -12.23 1.96 -15.99
N ILE A 220 -12.39 0.68 -15.64
CA ILE A 220 -13.02 -0.31 -16.50
C ILE A 220 -14.54 -0.10 -16.61
N ASP A 221 -15.18 0.52 -15.61
CA ASP A 221 -16.62 0.71 -15.55
C ASP A 221 -17.02 2.13 -15.98
N ASN A 222 -17.64 2.24 -17.17
CA ASN A 222 -18.16 3.50 -17.71
C ASN A 222 -19.50 3.93 -17.08
N SER A 223 -20.10 3.17 -16.16
CA SER A 223 -21.41 3.51 -15.57
C SER A 223 -21.38 4.80 -14.74
N PHE A 224 -20.18 5.31 -14.41
CA PHE A 224 -19.97 6.56 -13.68
C PHE A 224 -19.70 7.80 -14.57
N VAL A 225 -19.55 7.64 -15.87
CA VAL A 225 -19.34 8.78 -16.79
C VAL A 225 -20.69 9.36 -17.20
N ILE A 226 -21.11 10.41 -16.51
CA ILE A 226 -22.41 11.10 -16.74
C ILE A 226 -22.33 12.06 -17.93
N ASP A 227 -21.14 12.44 -18.42
CA ASP A 227 -20.95 13.41 -19.49
C ASP A 227 -20.46 12.77 -20.79
N GLN A 228 -21.33 12.82 -21.81
CA GLN A 228 -21.13 12.23 -23.15
C GLN A 228 -20.16 12.98 -24.06
N GLU A 229 -19.32 13.91 -23.59
CA GLU A 229 -18.58 14.82 -24.48
C GLU A 229 -17.07 14.53 -24.70
N THR A 230 -16.49 13.45 -24.13
CA THR A 230 -15.06 13.19 -24.33
C THR A 230 -14.77 11.83 -24.97
N SER A 231 -14.60 11.83 -26.29
CA SER A 231 -14.17 10.65 -27.06
C SER A 231 -12.84 10.03 -26.57
N GLY A 232 -11.96 10.83 -25.99
CA GLY A 232 -10.66 10.39 -25.48
C GLY A 232 -10.73 9.59 -24.16
N GLU A 233 -11.76 9.75 -23.35
CA GLU A 233 -11.99 8.92 -22.14
C GLU A 233 -12.46 7.52 -22.50
N ASN A 234 -13.32 7.40 -23.52
CA ASN A 234 -13.78 6.11 -24.04
C ASN A 234 -12.65 5.23 -24.60
N GLU A 235 -11.63 5.82 -25.22
CA GLU A 235 -10.48 5.08 -25.76
C GLU A 235 -9.62 4.51 -24.63
N ARG A 236 -9.36 5.27 -23.58
CA ARG A 236 -8.60 4.80 -22.40
C ARG A 236 -9.30 3.70 -21.65
N ASP A 237 -10.60 3.84 -21.42
CA ASP A 237 -11.40 2.81 -20.74
C ASP A 237 -11.43 1.52 -21.56
N THR A 238 -11.50 1.64 -22.90
CA THR A 238 -11.39 0.49 -23.80
C THR A 238 -10.02 -0.18 -23.69
N ALA A 239 -8.94 0.60 -23.64
CA ALA A 239 -7.59 0.08 -23.45
C ALA A 239 -7.44 -0.66 -22.11
N TYR A 240 -8.03 -0.13 -21.03
CA TYR A 240 -8.06 -0.81 -19.72
C TYR A 240 -8.77 -2.17 -19.79
N ARG A 241 -9.94 -2.23 -20.43
CA ARG A 241 -10.72 -3.49 -20.57
C ARG A 241 -9.95 -4.54 -21.34
N LEU A 242 -9.38 -4.16 -22.49
CA LEU A 242 -8.57 -5.06 -23.31
C LEU A 242 -7.32 -5.50 -22.56
N ALA A 243 -6.61 -4.59 -21.91
CA ALA A 243 -5.44 -4.92 -21.10
C ALA A 243 -5.80 -5.91 -19.99
N LEU A 244 -6.90 -5.69 -19.26
CA LEU A 244 -7.35 -6.62 -18.21
C LEU A 244 -7.65 -8.01 -18.76
N GLU A 245 -8.31 -8.11 -19.91
CA GLU A 245 -8.60 -9.40 -20.55
C GLU A 245 -7.31 -10.18 -20.86
N PHE A 246 -6.33 -9.54 -21.49
CA PHE A 246 -5.01 -10.14 -21.73
C PHE A 246 -4.33 -10.56 -20.43
N ILE A 247 -4.30 -9.67 -19.43
CA ILE A 247 -3.64 -9.94 -18.15
C ILE A 247 -4.30 -11.11 -17.41
N CYS A 248 -5.62 -11.21 -17.42
CA CYS A 248 -6.34 -12.33 -16.80
C CYS A 248 -5.95 -13.70 -17.39
N ASN A 249 -5.62 -13.73 -18.68
CA ASN A 249 -5.24 -14.96 -19.39
C ASN A 249 -3.74 -15.28 -19.27
N LEU A 250 -2.89 -14.25 -19.16
CA LEU A 250 -1.43 -14.38 -19.22
C LEU A 250 -0.75 -14.32 -17.83
N THR A 251 -1.52 -14.26 -16.76
CA THR A 251 -0.96 -14.03 -15.41
C THR A 251 -1.52 -15.02 -14.38
N ASP A 252 -0.63 -15.59 -13.56
CA ASP A 252 -1.02 -16.49 -12.48
C ASP A 252 -1.51 -15.75 -11.26
N ASN A 253 -0.75 -14.74 -10.81
CA ASN A 253 -1.03 -13.98 -9.60
C ASN A 253 -1.31 -12.52 -9.95
N MET A 254 -2.30 -11.92 -9.30
CA MET A 254 -2.78 -10.61 -9.68
C MET A 254 -3.27 -9.82 -8.46
N LEU A 255 -2.99 -8.52 -8.47
CA LEU A 255 -3.59 -7.56 -7.55
C LEU A 255 -4.21 -6.40 -8.36
N LEU A 256 -5.52 -6.30 -8.30
CA LEU A 256 -6.27 -5.19 -8.87
C LEU A 256 -6.50 -4.16 -7.76
N ALA A 257 -6.23 -2.89 -8.00
CA ALA A 257 -6.38 -1.85 -6.99
C ALA A 257 -7.28 -0.70 -7.46
N GLY A 258 -8.09 -0.21 -6.53
CA GLY A 258 -8.97 0.93 -6.76
C GLY A 258 -9.25 1.69 -5.46
N PRO A 259 -9.95 2.83 -5.54
CA PRO A 259 -10.52 3.49 -4.37
C PRO A 259 -11.64 2.64 -3.78
N TYR A 260 -12.25 3.10 -2.69
CA TYR A 260 -13.48 2.48 -2.19
C TYR A 260 -14.56 2.53 -3.29
N MET A 261 -14.98 1.37 -3.73
CA MET A 261 -16.08 1.17 -4.67
C MET A 261 -17.34 0.87 -3.90
#